data_e2ac99dda094c4790e4ac97ea242e5ce
#
_entry.id   e2ac99dda094c4790e4ac97ea242e5ce
#
_cell.length_a   1.000
_cell.length_b   1.000
_cell.length_c   1.000
_cell.angle_alpha   90.00
_cell.angle_beta   90.00
_cell.angle_gamma   90.00
#
_symmetry.space_group_name_H-M   'P 1'
#
loop_
_entity.id
_entity.type
_entity.pdbx_description
1 polymer ?
#
loop_
_entity_poly.entity_id
_entity_poly.type
_entity_poly.pdbx_seq_one_letter_code
_entity_poly.pdbx_strand_id
1 'polypeptide(L)'
;MIEALVDYEELRPLCVATEGDLRAALFGSRPAAEVLLGWEAQTVVASAPFFHNFSTFLGRKGLYLEDLFVRPSYRRRGYGRALLIHLVRIAVDRGCGLFEWAVLGWNAPAIAFYQPLGGVAAGLAHRSPHRSGTGRPRDRRAEGS
;
A
#
# COMPACT_ATOMS: atom_id res chain seq x y z
N MET A 1 -3.16 -9.74 11.53
CA MET A 1 -2.49 -8.47 11.09
C MET A 1 -3.38 -7.68 10.13
N ILE A 2 -3.84 -8.25 9.03
CA ILE A 2 -4.71 -7.58 8.05
C ILE A 2 -6.00 -7.08 8.69
N GLU A 3 -6.68 -7.91 9.47
CA GLU A 3 -7.89 -7.49 10.21
C GLU A 3 -7.63 -6.27 11.11
N ALA A 4 -6.49 -6.24 11.80
CA ALA A 4 -6.15 -5.11 12.66
C ALA A 4 -5.85 -3.83 11.87
N LEU A 5 -5.32 -3.93 10.64
CA LEU A 5 -5.15 -2.81 9.73
C LEU A 5 -6.51 -2.31 9.23
N VAL A 6 -7.36 -3.22 8.79
CA VAL A 6 -8.72 -2.91 8.30
C VAL A 6 -9.54 -2.17 9.37
N ASP A 7 -9.43 -2.60 10.63
CA ASP A 7 -10.08 -1.93 11.75
C ASP A 7 -9.49 -0.53 12.00
N TYR A 8 -8.18 -0.40 11.90
CA TYR A 8 -7.50 0.88 12.08
C TYR A 8 -7.88 1.90 11.00
N GLU A 9 -8.03 1.45 9.76
CA GLU A 9 -8.38 2.30 8.62
C GLU A 9 -9.90 2.48 8.43
N GLU A 10 -10.73 1.90 9.32
CA GLU A 10 -12.19 1.94 9.25
C GLU A 10 -12.76 1.38 7.92
N LEU A 11 -12.02 0.48 7.27
CA LEU A 11 -12.36 -0.10 5.97
C LEU A 11 -13.02 -1.48 6.08
N ARG A 12 -13.40 -1.92 7.29
CA ARG A 12 -14.01 -3.24 7.50
C ARG A 12 -15.17 -3.57 6.55
N PRO A 13 -16.09 -2.63 6.23
CA PRO A 13 -17.16 -2.91 5.27
C PRO A 13 -16.67 -3.22 3.85
N LEU A 14 -15.46 -2.83 3.50
CA LEU A 14 -14.85 -3.04 2.17
C LEU A 14 -13.94 -4.27 2.14
N CYS A 15 -13.58 -4.83 3.29
CA CYS A 15 -12.70 -6.00 3.38
C CYS A 15 -13.52 -7.27 3.20
N VAL A 16 -13.46 -7.82 2.00
CA VAL A 16 -14.14 -9.08 1.63
C VAL A 16 -13.16 -10.26 1.51
N ALA A 17 -11.86 -10.00 1.61
CA ALA A 17 -10.83 -11.01 1.48
C ALA A 17 -10.90 -12.04 2.62
N THR A 18 -10.83 -13.31 2.26
CA THR A 18 -10.77 -14.42 3.21
C THR A 18 -9.32 -14.84 3.48
N GLU A 19 -9.09 -15.62 4.53
CA GLU A 19 -7.78 -16.25 4.78
C GLU A 19 -7.35 -17.12 3.59
N GLY A 20 -8.28 -17.83 2.97
CA GLY A 20 -8.04 -18.65 1.78
C GLY A 20 -7.54 -17.83 0.60
N ASP A 21 -8.13 -16.67 0.35
CA ASP A 21 -7.71 -15.76 -0.71
C ASP A 21 -6.28 -15.25 -0.47
N LEU A 22 -5.98 -14.84 0.75
CA LEU A 22 -4.66 -14.37 1.13
C LEU A 22 -3.61 -15.48 1.04
N ARG A 23 -3.95 -16.68 1.48
CA ARG A 23 -3.07 -17.85 1.38
C ARG A 23 -2.75 -18.18 -0.07
N ALA A 24 -3.75 -18.17 -0.95
CA ALA A 24 -3.56 -18.40 -2.38
C ALA A 24 -2.71 -17.30 -3.02
N ALA A 25 -2.95 -16.05 -2.67
CA ALA A 25 -2.22 -14.90 -3.19
C ALA A 25 -0.73 -14.87 -2.77
N LEU A 26 -0.42 -15.33 -1.56
CA LEU A 26 0.95 -15.29 -1.02
C LEU A 26 1.73 -16.59 -1.26
N PHE A 27 1.07 -17.75 -1.27
CA PHE A 27 1.71 -19.07 -1.26
C PHE A 27 1.22 -20.00 -2.37
N GLY A 28 0.40 -19.52 -3.29
CA GLY A 28 -0.04 -20.27 -4.45
C GLY A 28 1.09 -20.50 -5.46
N SER A 29 0.80 -21.23 -6.52
CA SER A 29 1.77 -21.55 -7.59
C SER A 29 2.29 -20.31 -8.33
N ARG A 30 1.53 -19.22 -8.32
CA ARG A 30 1.89 -17.91 -8.87
C ARG A 30 1.54 -16.84 -7.82
N PRO A 31 2.41 -16.57 -6.87
CA PRO A 31 2.15 -15.55 -5.85
C PRO A 31 1.91 -14.19 -6.49
N ALA A 32 0.84 -13.51 -6.08
CA ALA A 32 0.49 -12.17 -6.52
C ALA A 32 1.20 -11.09 -5.68
N ALA A 33 1.57 -11.43 -4.45
CA ALA A 33 2.22 -10.54 -3.51
C ALA A 33 3.19 -11.32 -2.60
N GLU A 34 4.04 -10.56 -1.95
CA GLU A 34 4.96 -11.02 -0.91
C GLU A 34 4.70 -10.23 0.37
N VAL A 35 5.17 -10.70 1.49
CA VAL A 35 5.03 -9.99 2.76
C VAL A 35 6.31 -10.05 3.58
N LEU A 36 6.77 -8.90 4.06
CA LEU A 36 7.75 -8.83 5.13
C LEU A 36 7.04 -8.82 6.47
N LEU A 37 7.57 -9.59 7.43
CA LEU A 37 7.06 -9.64 8.78
C LEU A 37 8.12 -9.16 9.76
N GLY A 38 7.74 -8.25 10.65
CA GLY A 38 8.53 -7.87 11.80
C GLY A 38 8.19 -8.74 13.00
N TRP A 39 9.20 -9.30 13.63
CA TRP A 39 9.07 -10.18 14.78
C TRP A 39 9.71 -9.58 16.02
N GLU A 40 9.07 -9.73 17.16
CA GLU A 40 9.68 -9.55 18.48
C GLU A 40 9.47 -10.85 19.26
N ALA A 41 10.58 -11.52 19.61
CA ALA A 41 10.54 -12.90 20.10
C ALA A 41 9.74 -13.82 19.14
N GLN A 42 8.64 -14.38 19.59
CA GLN A 42 7.78 -15.28 18.80
C GLN A 42 6.49 -14.59 18.30
N THR A 43 6.41 -13.27 18.43
CA THR A 43 5.20 -12.51 18.07
C THR A 43 5.42 -11.70 16.80
N VAL A 44 4.50 -11.81 15.84
CA VAL A 44 4.46 -10.92 14.68
C VAL A 44 3.90 -9.58 15.12
N VAL A 45 4.74 -8.54 15.04
CA VAL A 45 4.42 -7.19 15.53
C VAL A 45 4.24 -6.18 14.40
N ALA A 46 4.73 -6.49 13.21
CA ALA A 46 4.60 -5.63 12.04
C ALA A 46 4.48 -6.45 10.76
N SER A 47 3.89 -5.86 9.72
CA SER A 47 3.79 -6.47 8.38
C SER A 47 3.83 -5.42 7.29
N ALA A 48 4.39 -5.80 6.16
CA ALA A 48 4.48 -4.99 4.96
C ALA A 48 4.25 -5.89 3.72
N PRO A 49 3.01 -6.10 3.28
CA PRO A 49 2.71 -6.73 2.01
C PRO A 49 3.09 -5.81 0.85
N PHE A 50 3.69 -6.41 -0.18
CA PHE A 50 4.15 -5.71 -1.37
C PHE A 50 4.07 -6.58 -2.61
N PHE A 51 4.10 -5.94 -3.77
CA PHE A 51 4.11 -6.63 -5.07
C PHE A 51 4.91 -5.82 -6.09
N HIS A 52 5.14 -6.40 -7.27
CA HIS A 52 5.79 -5.70 -8.37
C HIS A 52 4.76 -5.16 -9.35
N ASN A 53 4.83 -3.87 -9.61
CA ASN A 53 4.16 -3.22 -10.74
C ASN A 53 5.15 -3.02 -11.90
N PHE A 54 4.70 -2.39 -12.97
CA PHE A 54 5.53 -2.09 -14.13
C PHE A 54 5.30 -0.65 -14.59
N SER A 55 6.40 0.08 -14.80
CA SER A 55 6.35 1.42 -15.37
C SER A 55 6.68 1.37 -16.86
N THR A 56 5.72 1.77 -17.69
CA THR A 56 5.94 1.89 -19.14
C THR A 56 6.90 3.03 -19.48
N PHE A 57 6.97 4.06 -18.65
CA PHE A 57 7.89 5.19 -18.85
C PHE A 57 9.34 4.81 -18.58
N LEU A 58 9.57 3.96 -17.56
CA LEU A 58 10.91 3.51 -17.21
C LEU A 58 11.31 2.21 -17.92
N GLY A 59 10.35 1.48 -18.50
CA GLY A 59 10.57 0.16 -19.06
C GLY A 59 11.03 -0.86 -18.01
N ARG A 60 10.71 -0.63 -16.74
CA ARG A 60 11.17 -1.45 -15.61
C ARG A 60 10.04 -1.76 -14.65
N LYS A 61 10.21 -2.87 -13.93
CA LYS A 61 9.35 -3.17 -12.79
C LYS A 61 9.62 -2.18 -11.66
N GLY A 62 8.57 -1.88 -10.89
CA GLY A 62 8.63 -1.19 -9.63
C GLY A 62 8.34 -2.13 -8.47
N LEU A 63 8.52 -1.66 -7.25
CA LEU A 63 8.05 -2.30 -6.05
C LEU A 63 6.94 -1.42 -5.46
N TYR A 64 5.77 -1.99 -5.24
CA TYR A 64 4.64 -1.30 -4.64
C TYR A 64 4.35 -1.87 -3.26
N LEU A 65 4.45 -1.02 -2.25
CA LEU A 65 4.07 -1.33 -0.89
C LEU A 65 2.56 -1.13 -0.76
N GLU A 66 1.82 -2.21 -0.53
CA GLU A 66 0.36 -2.17 -0.37
C GLU A 66 -0.02 -1.57 0.98
N ASP A 67 0.53 -2.14 2.05
CA ASP A 67 0.26 -1.70 3.42
C ASP A 67 1.52 -1.73 4.27
N LEU A 68 1.58 -0.86 5.28
CA LEU A 68 2.57 -0.91 6.33
C LEU A 68 1.87 -0.82 7.69
N PHE A 69 1.84 -1.92 8.40
CA PHE A 69 1.18 -2.00 9.69
C PHE A 69 2.14 -2.39 10.80
N VAL A 70 2.07 -1.65 11.90
CA VAL A 70 2.75 -1.96 13.17
C VAL A 70 1.69 -1.98 14.27
N ARG A 71 1.65 -3.07 15.04
CA ARG A 71 0.73 -3.18 16.18
C ARG A 71 0.86 -1.96 17.10
N PRO A 72 -0.24 -1.37 17.59
CA PRO A 72 -0.19 -0.13 18.37
C PRO A 72 0.81 -0.14 19.52
N SER A 73 0.87 -1.23 20.30
CA SER A 73 1.78 -1.39 21.43
C SER A 73 3.28 -1.48 21.05
N TYR A 74 3.58 -1.66 19.77
CA TYR A 74 4.95 -1.78 19.23
C TYR A 74 5.35 -0.59 18.35
N ARG A 75 4.49 0.41 18.23
CA ARG A 75 4.79 1.63 17.49
C ARG A 75 5.90 2.43 18.17
N ARG A 76 6.56 3.32 17.41
CA ARG A 76 7.67 4.17 17.85
C ARG A 76 8.92 3.40 18.31
N ARG A 77 9.01 2.12 17.99
CA ARG A 77 10.18 1.27 18.25
C ARG A 77 11.03 1.00 17.00
N GLY A 78 10.75 1.68 15.89
CA GLY A 78 11.53 1.57 14.65
C GLY A 78 11.12 0.46 13.69
N TYR A 79 10.12 -0.38 14.00
CA TYR A 79 9.71 -1.49 13.13
C TYR A 79 9.29 -1.05 11.73
N GLY A 80 8.45 -0.02 11.62
CA GLY A 80 8.02 0.49 10.31
C GLY A 80 9.18 0.97 9.46
N ARG A 81 10.13 1.70 10.07
CA ARG A 81 11.34 2.16 9.38
C ARG A 81 12.22 0.99 8.94
N ALA A 82 12.39 -0.01 9.79
CA ALA A 82 13.18 -1.19 9.46
C ALA A 82 12.59 -1.96 8.27
N LEU A 83 11.26 -2.14 8.24
CA LEU A 83 10.57 -2.78 7.11
C LEU A 83 10.76 -1.98 5.82
N LEU A 84 10.63 -0.65 5.85
CA LEU A 84 10.88 0.19 4.66
C LEU A 84 12.31 0.09 4.15
N ILE A 85 13.30 0.09 5.03
CA ILE A 85 14.71 -0.08 4.64
C ILE A 85 14.90 -1.44 3.96
N HIS A 86 14.29 -2.50 4.46
CA HIS A 86 14.35 -3.82 3.83
C HIS A 86 13.68 -3.82 2.45
N LEU A 87 12.52 -3.18 2.30
CA LEU A 87 11.84 -3.06 1.01
C LEU A 87 12.67 -2.29 -0.02
N VAL A 88 13.32 -1.20 0.40
CA VAL A 88 14.24 -0.46 -0.47
C VAL A 88 15.39 -1.36 -0.95
N ARG A 89 15.99 -2.16 -0.05
CA ARG A 89 17.04 -3.13 -0.42
C ARG A 89 16.52 -4.15 -1.42
N ILE A 90 15.36 -4.73 -1.18
CA ILE A 90 14.71 -5.67 -2.12
C ILE A 90 14.49 -5.00 -3.48
N ALA A 91 14.00 -3.76 -3.50
CA ALA A 91 13.79 -3.03 -4.73
C ALA A 91 15.08 -2.81 -5.51
N VAL A 92 16.16 -2.43 -4.84
CA VAL A 92 17.49 -2.25 -5.45
C VAL A 92 18.04 -3.59 -5.96
N ASP A 93 18.04 -4.62 -5.14
CA ASP A 93 18.57 -5.94 -5.48
C ASP A 93 17.84 -6.58 -6.66
N ARG A 94 16.55 -6.29 -6.79
CA ARG A 94 15.72 -6.77 -7.91
C ARG A 94 15.73 -5.86 -9.13
N GLY A 95 16.48 -4.77 -9.12
CA GLY A 95 16.58 -3.83 -10.25
C GLY A 95 15.30 -3.06 -10.53
N CYS A 96 14.48 -2.79 -9.50
CA CYS A 96 13.29 -1.97 -9.63
C CYS A 96 13.65 -0.53 -9.98
N GLY A 97 12.90 0.07 -10.89
CA GLY A 97 13.10 1.46 -11.29
C GLY A 97 12.43 2.47 -10.36
N LEU A 98 11.50 2.02 -9.52
CA LEU A 98 10.80 2.86 -8.55
C LEU A 98 10.30 2.03 -7.36
N PHE A 99 10.03 2.71 -6.26
CA PHE A 99 9.38 2.19 -5.07
C PHE A 99 8.23 3.12 -4.71
N GLU A 100 7.02 2.58 -4.64
CA GLU A 100 5.79 3.35 -4.52
C GLU A 100 4.92 2.83 -3.37
N TRP A 101 4.09 3.72 -2.84
CA TRP A 101 3.01 3.40 -1.90
C TRP A 101 1.91 4.45 -1.98
N ALA A 102 0.74 4.16 -1.44
CA ALA A 102 -0.34 5.11 -1.26
C ALA A 102 -0.58 5.38 0.23
N VAL A 103 -1.00 6.60 0.55
CA VAL A 103 -1.43 6.99 1.88
C VAL A 103 -2.81 7.60 1.79
N LEU A 104 -3.73 7.17 2.66
CA LEU A 104 -5.05 7.78 2.76
C LEU A 104 -4.92 9.22 3.24
N GLY A 105 -5.57 10.16 2.55
CA GLY A 105 -5.41 11.59 2.79
C GLY A 105 -5.78 12.07 4.19
N TRP A 106 -6.60 11.30 4.90
CA TRP A 106 -6.97 11.56 6.29
C TRP A 106 -5.97 10.98 7.31
N ASN A 107 -5.08 10.07 6.90
CA ASN A 107 -4.14 9.38 7.79
C ASN A 107 -2.91 10.24 8.10
N ALA A 108 -3.12 11.31 8.85
CA ALA A 108 -2.06 12.25 9.22
C ALA A 108 -0.85 11.57 9.90
N PRO A 109 -0.99 10.58 10.80
CA PRO A 109 0.15 9.86 11.36
C PRO A 109 1.01 9.14 10.31
N ALA A 110 0.39 8.52 9.31
CA ALA A 110 1.13 7.86 8.22
C ALA A 110 1.82 8.90 7.33
N ILE A 111 1.14 9.98 6.99
CA ILE A 111 1.73 11.08 6.20
C ILE A 111 2.96 11.63 6.92
N ALA A 112 2.87 11.93 8.22
CA ALA A 112 3.98 12.41 9.03
C ALA A 112 5.13 11.39 9.12
N PHE A 113 4.83 10.10 9.08
CA PHE A 113 5.82 9.03 9.09
C PHE A 113 6.61 8.97 7.79
N TYR A 114 5.93 9.11 6.63
CA TYR A 114 6.58 9.02 5.33
C TYR A 114 7.31 10.30 4.90
N GLN A 115 6.83 11.46 5.32
CA GLN A 115 7.39 12.77 4.96
C GLN A 115 8.90 12.91 5.21
N PRO A 116 9.44 12.57 6.41
CA PRO A 116 10.87 12.73 6.69
C PRO A 116 11.75 11.70 5.98
N LEU A 117 11.15 10.61 5.49
CA LEU A 117 11.87 9.59 4.74
C LEU A 117 12.22 10.06 3.32
N GLY A 118 11.87 11.32 3.07
CA GLY A 118 12.37 12.13 1.96
C GLY A 118 12.19 11.48 0.65
N GLY A 119 10.95 11.19 0.28
CA GLY A 119 10.70 10.79 -1.07
C GLY A 119 11.92 10.24 -1.77
N VAL A 120 12.40 9.09 -1.41
CA VAL A 120 13.31 8.33 -2.25
C VAL A 120 12.51 7.85 -3.45
N ALA A 121 11.67 8.70 -3.94
CA ALA A 121 10.92 8.46 -5.12
C ALA A 121 10.81 9.78 -5.85
N ALA A 122 11.71 9.97 -6.73
CA ALA A 122 11.37 10.69 -7.95
C ALA A 122 10.12 10.01 -8.50
N GLY A 123 8.93 10.55 -8.23
CA GLY A 123 7.70 10.03 -8.78
C GLY A 123 6.63 9.50 -7.80
N LEU A 124 6.68 9.81 -6.52
CA LEU A 124 5.54 9.57 -5.64
C LEU A 124 4.36 10.46 -6.04
N ALA A 125 3.50 9.90 -6.87
CA ALA A 125 2.19 10.48 -7.06
C ALA A 125 1.39 10.26 -5.78
N HIS A 126 1.20 11.32 -5.00
CA HIS A 126 0.18 11.41 -3.98
C HIS A 126 -1.17 11.25 -4.70
N ARG A 127 -1.65 10.04 -4.81
CA ARG A 127 -3.02 9.81 -5.28
C ARG A 127 -3.96 10.12 -4.15
N SER A 128 -4.46 11.34 -4.11
CA SER A 128 -5.69 11.63 -3.39
C SER A 128 -6.78 10.70 -3.91
N PRO A 129 -7.59 10.07 -3.05
CA PRO A 129 -8.74 9.32 -3.53
C PRO A 129 -9.64 10.30 -4.27
N HIS A 130 -9.73 10.12 -5.57
CA HIS A 130 -10.62 10.91 -6.40
C HIS A 130 -12.05 10.62 -5.94
N ARG A 131 -12.73 11.63 -5.41
CA ARG A 131 -14.17 11.64 -5.32
C ARG A 131 -14.68 11.37 -6.74
N SER A 132 -15.23 10.19 -6.98
CA SER A 132 -16.01 9.90 -8.15
C SER A 132 -17.27 10.76 -8.08
N GLY A 133 -17.19 11.95 -8.64
CA GLY A 133 -18.35 12.75 -8.93
C GLY A 133 -19.14 12.02 -9.99
N THR A 134 -20.26 11.44 -9.62
CA THR A 134 -21.28 10.99 -10.55
C THR A 134 -21.88 12.21 -11.24
N GLY A 135 -21.25 12.62 -12.32
CA GLY A 135 -21.84 13.57 -13.26
C GLY A 135 -22.95 12.88 -14.02
N ARG A 136 -24.19 13.11 -13.62
CA ARG A 136 -25.37 12.78 -14.46
C ARG A 136 -25.19 13.44 -15.81
N PRO A 137 -25.43 12.74 -16.94
CA PRO A 137 -25.53 13.36 -18.26
C PRO A 137 -26.72 14.30 -18.24
N ARG A 138 -26.52 15.55 -18.53
CA ARG A 138 -27.61 16.47 -18.82
C ARG A 138 -28.22 16.08 -20.16
N ASP A 139 -29.45 15.61 -20.09
CA ASP A 139 -30.32 15.37 -21.21
C ASP A 139 -30.55 16.70 -21.93
N ARG A 140 -29.96 16.85 -23.11
CA ARG A 140 -30.33 17.94 -24.05
C ARG A 140 -31.38 17.38 -24.96
N ARG A 141 -32.64 17.51 -24.55
CA ARG A 141 -33.76 17.41 -25.49
C ARG A 141 -34.39 18.77 -25.65
N ALA A 142 -34.42 19.13 -26.92
CA ALA A 142 -35.44 19.89 -27.65
C ALA A 142 -35.76 21.31 -27.16
N GLU A 143 -35.35 22.26 -27.96
CA GLU A 143 -36.32 23.28 -28.45
C GLU A 143 -35.99 23.55 -29.91
N GLY A 144 -36.82 22.98 -30.77
CA GLY A 144 -36.95 23.33 -32.16
C GLY A 144 -38.23 24.11 -32.33
N SER A 145 -38.15 25.23 -32.92
CA SER A 145 -39.16 25.83 -33.81
C SER A 145 -38.49 26.88 -34.65
#